data_24613f51434ea73f03d23e0819154b97
#
_entry.id   24613f51434ea73f03d23e0819154b97
#
_cell.length_a   1.000
_cell.length_b   1.000
_cell.length_c   1.000
_cell.angle_alpha   90.00
_cell.angle_beta   90.00
_cell.angle_gamma   90.00
#
_symmetry.space_group_name_H-M   'P 1'
#
loop_
_entity.id
_entity.type
_entity.pdbx_description
1 polymer ?
#
loop_
_entity_poly.entity_id
_entity_poly.type
_entity_poly.pdbx_seq_one_letter_code
_entity_poly.pdbx_strand_id
1 'polypeptide(L)'
;MSFDLRIFGDQNLDANYIEWLVDDCSVDIQTHFSKLWDYYTNPMYDLAGAPALDRKLNESGRCYVQAQEYGLPARITGLAHSAGAGIFGATAVKNVQRKEIVIENDIAWRINAGVDFLFGKPISFVSKSPDSQKRAEIETIIKALFAANGGIGFFQDMAVLGSVYGFVDCLVRPGDQLFSRASSASSLTSTTSSKSLPLEEALKLAQTIELELIEAPRALPVLDENDYRKIRYYVQHFCQKRNVLTGKNSFLAGLLSPGRAGGDSRLVVSVTEITSPVGWQRYEDQQLAAQGELPWGFLPVVHIQNVAQPYYYEGLSDVEPLIPLQDELNTRLSDRASRITFQSFKMYLGKGIEGFEDRPISPGRMWYTDNPEASIEEFGGDTPTPSEGVHIAEIREALDKVSGVTPVVAGVLRDKLGNLTSAVALKLTLMGTLSKNERKRFTYGQGLKNICAMVLAMLDKAGTYQTAAADREIEIIFPSPLPENVMEKLREAQIKKQLGVPTEQVLRELGYENLQNAVQV
;
A
#
# COMPACT_ATOMS: atom_id res chain seq x y z
N MET A 1 -22.04 21.12 -10.43
CA MET A 1 -22.91 20.11 -9.77
C MET A 1 -23.63 20.75 -8.60
N SER A 2 -24.80 20.28 -8.22
CA SER A 2 -25.48 20.80 -7.03
C SER A 2 -25.68 19.63 -6.06
N PHE A 3 -24.83 19.53 -5.05
CA PHE A 3 -25.01 18.56 -3.96
C PHE A 3 -26.15 19.04 -3.05
N ASP A 4 -27.09 18.16 -2.72
CA ASP A 4 -28.14 18.45 -1.75
C ASP A 4 -27.64 18.08 -0.34
N LEU A 5 -27.08 19.05 0.36
CA LEU A 5 -26.46 18.86 1.67
C LEU A 5 -27.42 19.05 2.87
N ARG A 6 -28.72 19.18 2.61
CA ARG A 6 -29.74 19.47 3.67
C ARG A 6 -29.78 18.41 4.76
N ILE A 7 -29.50 17.14 4.43
CA ILE A 7 -29.53 16.05 5.43
C ILE A 7 -28.50 16.24 6.55
N PHE A 8 -27.43 16.97 6.28
CA PHE A 8 -26.36 17.17 7.27
C PHE A 8 -26.67 18.26 8.29
N GLY A 9 -27.69 19.10 8.02
CA GLY A 9 -28.15 20.15 8.95
C GLY A 9 -27.10 21.22 9.26
N ASP A 10 -25.96 21.21 8.62
CA ASP A 10 -24.88 22.16 8.82
C ASP A 10 -24.92 23.28 7.78
N GLN A 11 -25.13 24.52 8.26
CA GLN A 11 -25.20 25.71 7.40
C GLN A 11 -23.84 26.13 6.83
N ASN A 12 -22.74 25.58 7.37
CA ASN A 12 -21.37 25.94 6.95
C ASN A 12 -20.81 24.98 5.90
N LEU A 13 -21.50 23.87 5.55
CA LEU A 13 -21.09 22.98 4.49
C LEU A 13 -21.49 23.58 3.15
N ASP A 14 -20.51 24.09 2.40
CA ASP A 14 -20.72 24.68 1.08
C ASP A 14 -20.70 23.63 -0.02
N ALA A 15 -21.78 23.56 -0.81
CA ALA A 15 -21.85 22.66 -1.96
C ALA A 15 -20.77 22.97 -3.01
N ASN A 16 -20.41 24.24 -3.21
CA ASN A 16 -19.33 24.62 -4.13
C ASN A 16 -17.97 24.12 -3.67
N TYR A 17 -17.73 24.06 -2.35
CA TYR A 17 -16.50 23.50 -1.81
C TYR A 17 -16.39 21.99 -2.06
N ILE A 18 -17.49 21.24 -1.88
CA ILE A 18 -17.53 19.81 -2.21
C ILE A 18 -17.32 19.58 -3.72
N GLU A 19 -17.95 20.43 -4.55
CA GLU A 19 -17.76 20.40 -6.01
C GLU A 19 -16.29 20.62 -6.39
N TRP A 20 -15.64 21.61 -5.82
CA TRP A 20 -14.22 21.86 -6.03
C TRP A 20 -13.33 20.68 -5.56
N LEU A 21 -13.65 20.08 -4.40
CA LEU A 21 -12.92 18.90 -3.92
C LEU A 21 -13.02 17.72 -4.90
N VAL A 22 -14.19 17.51 -5.49
CA VAL A 22 -14.45 16.38 -6.39
C VAL A 22 -13.91 16.63 -7.80
N ASP A 23 -14.07 17.82 -8.35
CA ASP A 23 -13.75 18.11 -9.75
C ASP A 23 -12.28 18.53 -9.95
N ASP A 24 -11.74 19.36 -9.05
CA ASP A 24 -10.38 19.92 -9.19
C ASP A 24 -9.36 19.20 -8.29
N CYS A 25 -9.61 19.18 -6.98
CA CYS A 25 -8.65 18.67 -6.01
C CYS A 25 -8.42 17.16 -6.16
N SER A 26 -9.46 16.37 -6.48
CA SER A 26 -9.35 14.93 -6.63
C SER A 26 -8.40 14.52 -7.75
N VAL A 27 -8.31 15.27 -8.83
CA VAL A 27 -7.44 14.98 -9.98
C VAL A 27 -5.96 15.09 -9.58
N ASP A 28 -5.61 16.16 -8.87
CA ASP A 28 -4.23 16.36 -8.40
C ASP A 28 -3.83 15.29 -7.39
N ILE A 29 -4.73 14.99 -6.44
CA ILE A 29 -4.55 13.94 -5.43
C ILE A 29 -4.38 12.56 -6.09
N GLN A 30 -5.25 12.20 -7.03
CA GLN A 30 -5.17 10.94 -7.76
C GLN A 30 -3.87 10.84 -8.56
N THR A 31 -3.44 11.91 -9.22
CA THR A 31 -2.19 11.95 -9.98
C THR A 31 -0.98 11.72 -9.08
N HIS A 32 -0.93 12.40 -7.93
CA HIS A 32 0.16 12.25 -6.97
C HIS A 32 0.24 10.82 -6.41
N PHE A 33 -0.87 10.31 -5.89
CA PHE A 33 -0.90 8.99 -5.26
C PHE A 33 -0.79 7.84 -6.27
N SER A 34 -1.31 7.99 -7.49
CA SER A 34 -1.10 6.99 -8.55
C SER A 34 0.39 6.84 -8.88
N LYS A 35 1.15 7.94 -8.88
CA LYS A 35 2.60 7.88 -9.05
C LYS A 35 3.28 7.07 -7.94
N LEU A 36 2.89 7.24 -6.67
CA LEU A 36 3.45 6.47 -5.55
C LEU A 36 3.16 4.98 -5.71
N TRP A 37 1.93 4.64 -6.11
CA TRP A 37 1.53 3.25 -6.36
C TRP A 37 2.29 2.63 -7.54
N ASP A 38 2.47 3.37 -8.62
CA ASP A 38 3.26 2.95 -9.78
C ASP A 38 4.72 2.66 -9.43
N TYR A 39 5.32 3.46 -8.55
CA TYR A 39 6.68 3.19 -8.05
C TYR A 39 6.75 1.99 -7.13
N TYR A 40 5.71 1.72 -6.36
CA TYR A 40 5.65 0.52 -5.51
C TYR A 40 5.43 -0.74 -6.33
N THR A 41 4.42 -0.79 -7.19
CA THR A 41 4.03 -2.00 -7.92
C THR A 41 4.80 -2.21 -9.22
N ASN A 42 5.29 -1.14 -9.82
CA ASN A 42 5.92 -1.10 -11.14
C ASN A 42 5.14 -1.92 -12.19
N PRO A 43 3.85 -1.62 -12.44
CA PRO A 43 3.04 -2.40 -13.34
C PRO A 43 3.57 -2.35 -14.77
N MET A 44 3.38 -3.45 -15.50
CA MET A 44 3.66 -3.54 -16.92
C MET A 44 2.41 -3.20 -17.72
N TYR A 45 2.55 -2.28 -18.66
CA TYR A 45 1.50 -1.88 -19.58
C TYR A 45 1.76 -2.48 -20.96
N ASP A 46 0.75 -3.15 -21.53
CA ASP A 46 0.82 -3.69 -22.89
C ASP A 46 0.73 -2.54 -23.91
N LEU A 47 1.63 -2.57 -24.90
CA LEU A 47 1.68 -1.58 -25.97
C LEU A 47 0.61 -1.81 -27.07
N ALA A 48 -0.03 -2.96 -27.10
CA ALA A 48 -1.03 -3.30 -28.12
C ALA A 48 -2.26 -2.37 -28.13
N GLY A 49 -2.48 -1.58 -27.07
CA GLY A 49 -3.58 -0.61 -26.95
C GLY A 49 -3.19 0.86 -27.01
N ALA A 50 -1.91 1.20 -27.22
CA ALA A 50 -1.39 2.58 -27.13
C ALA A 50 -0.96 3.15 -28.50
N PRO A 51 -1.86 3.80 -29.26
CA PRO A 51 -1.60 4.19 -30.65
C PRO A 51 -0.48 5.22 -30.86
N ALA A 52 -0.14 6.00 -29.85
CA ALA A 52 0.88 7.07 -29.97
C ALA A 52 2.32 6.63 -29.66
N LEU A 53 2.48 5.56 -28.88
CA LEU A 53 3.79 5.01 -28.46
C LEU A 53 4.30 3.92 -29.42
N ASP A 54 3.50 3.49 -30.35
CA ASP A 54 3.50 2.20 -30.97
C ASP A 54 4.74 1.88 -31.84
N ARG A 55 5.18 2.81 -32.68
CA ARG A 55 6.19 2.48 -33.70
C ARG A 55 7.61 2.36 -33.16
N LYS A 56 8.05 3.30 -32.32
CA LYS A 56 9.45 3.31 -31.83
C LYS A 56 9.72 2.35 -30.69
N LEU A 57 8.71 1.99 -29.91
CA LEU A 57 8.82 0.97 -28.87
C LEU A 57 8.81 -0.44 -29.46
N ASN A 58 8.06 -0.67 -30.54
CA ASN A 58 8.07 -1.92 -31.29
C ASN A 58 9.38 -2.19 -32.02
N GLU A 59 10.09 -1.15 -32.47
CA GLU A 59 11.45 -1.28 -33.05
C GLU A 59 12.47 -1.82 -32.04
N SER A 60 12.24 -1.63 -30.72
CA SER A 60 13.09 -2.19 -29.65
C SER A 60 12.79 -3.67 -29.33
N GLY A 61 11.80 -4.26 -29.95
CA GLY A 61 11.42 -5.67 -29.74
C GLY A 61 10.71 -5.96 -28.40
N ARG A 62 10.41 -4.95 -27.58
CA ARG A 62 9.64 -5.12 -26.35
C ARG A 62 8.18 -4.79 -26.55
N CYS A 63 7.29 -5.67 -26.08
CA CYS A 63 5.84 -5.50 -26.18
C CYS A 63 5.21 -4.80 -24.98
N TYR A 64 5.99 -4.35 -24.01
CA TYR A 64 5.53 -3.71 -22.78
C TYR A 64 6.37 -2.52 -22.37
N VAL A 65 5.79 -1.67 -21.53
CA VAL A 65 6.44 -0.55 -20.83
C VAL A 65 6.16 -0.68 -19.36
N GLN A 66 7.15 -0.42 -18.53
CA GLN A 66 7.02 -0.45 -17.06
C GLN A 66 6.76 0.96 -16.52
N ALA A 67 5.96 1.08 -15.46
CA ALA A 67 5.61 2.38 -14.89
C ALA A 67 6.84 3.20 -14.45
N GLN A 68 7.85 2.57 -13.86
CA GLN A 68 9.08 3.27 -13.44
C GLN A 68 9.95 3.77 -14.60
N GLU A 69 9.66 3.40 -15.86
CA GLU A 69 10.33 3.98 -17.02
C GLU A 69 10.05 5.49 -17.15
N TYR A 70 8.97 5.97 -16.54
CA TYR A 70 8.64 7.39 -16.45
C TYR A 70 9.77 8.23 -15.82
N GLY A 71 10.48 7.69 -14.84
CA GLY A 71 11.61 8.34 -14.16
C GLY A 71 12.91 8.32 -14.95
N LEU A 72 13.00 7.55 -16.05
CA LEU A 72 14.20 7.44 -16.85
C LEU A 72 14.35 8.61 -17.82
N PRO A 73 15.58 9.11 -18.05
CA PRO A 73 15.82 10.21 -18.98
C PRO A 73 15.52 9.80 -20.44
N ALA A 74 15.09 10.78 -21.25
CA ALA A 74 14.75 10.61 -22.66
C ALA A 74 15.87 9.97 -23.50
N ARG A 75 17.13 10.16 -23.12
CA ARG A 75 18.29 9.51 -23.79
C ARG A 75 18.31 7.99 -23.68
N ILE A 76 17.55 7.42 -22.71
CA ILE A 76 17.41 5.97 -22.49
C ILE A 76 16.11 5.48 -23.11
N THR A 77 14.98 6.14 -22.77
CA THR A 77 13.66 5.70 -23.20
C THR A 77 13.33 6.06 -24.65
N GLY A 78 13.98 7.09 -25.22
CA GLY A 78 13.58 7.69 -26.48
C GLY A 78 12.29 8.53 -26.39
N LEU A 79 11.79 8.76 -25.19
CA LEU A 79 10.52 9.43 -24.90
C LEU A 79 10.74 10.68 -24.07
N ALA A 80 10.05 11.79 -24.42
CA ALA A 80 9.95 12.96 -23.58
C ALA A 80 8.58 12.95 -22.87
N HIS A 81 8.60 13.09 -21.56
CA HIS A 81 7.40 13.11 -20.74
C HIS A 81 6.95 14.54 -20.48
N SER A 82 5.67 14.81 -20.68
CA SER A 82 5.04 16.05 -20.24
C SER A 82 4.70 15.95 -18.74
N ALA A 83 4.87 17.04 -18.02
CA ALA A 83 4.52 17.07 -16.59
C ALA A 83 3.06 16.67 -16.38
N GLY A 84 2.82 15.70 -15.50
CA GLY A 84 1.48 15.24 -15.16
C GLY A 84 0.80 14.25 -16.12
N ALA A 85 1.40 13.97 -17.27
CA ALA A 85 0.74 13.13 -18.31
C ALA A 85 0.98 11.62 -18.18
N GLY A 86 1.75 11.16 -17.18
CA GLY A 86 2.10 9.76 -17.02
C GLY A 86 2.86 9.17 -18.21
N ILE A 87 3.02 7.85 -18.23
CA ILE A 87 3.76 7.16 -19.30
C ILE A 87 3.06 7.23 -20.66
N PHE A 88 1.73 7.29 -20.66
CA PHE A 88 0.91 7.37 -21.89
C PHE A 88 0.88 8.76 -22.55
N GLY A 89 1.30 9.80 -21.84
CA GLY A 89 1.43 11.16 -22.36
C GLY A 89 2.81 11.49 -22.94
N ALA A 90 3.69 10.49 -23.03
CA ALA A 90 5.03 10.68 -23.53
C ALA A 90 5.06 10.81 -25.06
N THR A 91 5.94 11.70 -25.57
CA THR A 91 6.17 11.89 -27.01
C THR A 91 7.54 11.38 -27.41
N ALA A 92 7.63 10.74 -28.59
CA ALA A 92 8.89 10.23 -29.11
C ALA A 92 9.86 11.39 -29.46
N VAL A 93 11.10 11.31 -28.97
CA VAL A 93 12.15 12.29 -29.29
C VAL A 93 12.78 11.93 -30.64
N LYS A 94 12.91 12.93 -31.53
CA LYS A 94 13.55 12.71 -32.83
C LYS A 94 15.01 12.28 -32.64
N ASN A 95 15.42 11.28 -33.43
CA ASN A 95 16.81 10.76 -33.48
C ASN A 95 17.34 10.14 -32.16
N VAL A 96 16.49 9.87 -31.19
CA VAL A 96 16.86 9.12 -30.00
C VAL A 96 16.20 7.74 -30.05
N GLN A 97 17.02 6.71 -30.15
CA GLN A 97 16.54 5.33 -30.09
C GLN A 97 16.43 4.87 -28.62
N ARG A 98 15.44 4.05 -28.35
CA ARG A 98 15.30 3.36 -27.06
C ARG A 98 16.52 2.45 -26.85
N LYS A 99 17.15 2.56 -25.68
CA LYS A 99 18.27 1.72 -25.26
C LYS A 99 17.79 0.49 -24.48
N GLU A 100 18.74 -0.30 -24.01
CA GLU A 100 18.46 -1.33 -23.03
C GLU A 100 17.91 -0.70 -21.74
N ILE A 101 16.78 -1.19 -21.26
CA ILE A 101 16.14 -0.71 -20.02
C ILE A 101 16.18 -1.81 -18.99
N VAL A 102 16.74 -1.48 -17.84
CA VAL A 102 16.80 -2.35 -16.66
C VAL A 102 16.15 -1.61 -15.49
N ILE A 103 15.08 -2.19 -14.96
CA ILE A 103 14.40 -1.68 -13.78
C ILE A 103 14.54 -2.71 -12.67
N GLU A 104 15.16 -2.30 -11.58
CA GLU A 104 15.23 -3.05 -10.33
C GLU A 104 14.30 -2.36 -9.34
N ASN A 105 13.12 -2.93 -9.07
CA ASN A 105 12.16 -2.30 -8.15
C ASN A 105 12.63 -2.47 -6.69
N ASP A 106 13.56 -1.62 -6.28
CA ASP A 106 14.18 -1.65 -4.95
C ASP A 106 13.23 -1.08 -3.88
N ILE A 107 12.20 -0.33 -4.28
CA ILE A 107 11.15 0.21 -3.40
C ILE A 107 10.26 -0.90 -2.87
N ALA A 108 9.74 -1.77 -3.75
CA ALA A 108 8.75 -2.78 -3.39
C ALA A 108 9.21 -3.70 -2.26
N TRP A 109 10.42 -4.26 -2.36
CA TRP A 109 10.90 -5.16 -1.34
C TRP A 109 11.11 -4.48 0.02
N ARG A 110 11.49 -3.19 0.03
CA ARG A 110 11.65 -2.39 1.25
C ARG A 110 10.33 -2.15 1.96
N ILE A 111 9.29 -1.82 1.19
CA ILE A 111 7.93 -1.68 1.73
C ILE A 111 7.45 -3.01 2.30
N ASN A 112 7.55 -4.10 1.54
CA ASN A 112 7.11 -5.42 1.97
C ASN A 112 7.89 -5.89 3.22
N ALA A 113 9.21 -5.70 3.25
CA ALA A 113 10.00 -6.00 4.43
C ALA A 113 9.57 -5.19 5.67
N GLY A 114 9.23 -3.91 5.50
CA GLY A 114 8.68 -3.07 6.57
C GLY A 114 7.33 -3.57 7.07
N VAL A 115 6.44 -3.99 6.17
CA VAL A 115 5.13 -4.57 6.50
C VAL A 115 5.29 -5.88 7.25
N ASP A 116 6.21 -6.76 6.82
CA ASP A 116 6.50 -8.02 7.50
C ASP A 116 7.07 -7.81 8.91
N PHE A 117 7.87 -6.76 9.11
CA PHE A 117 8.37 -6.38 10.44
C PHE A 117 7.27 -5.85 11.35
N LEU A 118 6.23 -5.23 10.78
CA LEU A 118 5.11 -4.67 11.55
C LEU A 118 4.03 -5.72 11.83
N PHE A 119 3.58 -6.43 10.80
CA PHE A 119 2.45 -7.36 10.83
C PHE A 119 2.77 -8.75 10.25
N GLY A 120 4.02 -9.16 10.23
CA GLY A 120 4.39 -10.53 9.83
C GLY A 120 4.01 -11.61 10.85
N LYS A 121 3.66 -11.22 12.08
CA LYS A 121 3.17 -12.10 13.12
C LYS A 121 1.85 -11.58 13.67
N PRO A 122 0.94 -12.47 14.13
CA PRO A 122 -0.33 -12.06 14.73
C PRO A 122 -0.15 -11.12 15.92
N ILE A 123 -0.91 -10.02 15.95
CA ILE A 123 -0.99 -9.11 17.09
C ILE A 123 -2.03 -9.58 18.08
N SER A 124 -1.88 -9.21 19.35
CA SER A 124 -2.84 -9.54 20.41
C SER A 124 -3.56 -8.29 20.90
N PHE A 125 -4.86 -8.44 21.17
CA PHE A 125 -5.72 -7.40 21.72
C PHE A 125 -6.01 -7.73 23.18
N VAL A 126 -5.70 -6.81 24.08
CA VAL A 126 -5.91 -6.97 25.51
C VAL A 126 -6.85 -5.86 26.00
N SER A 127 -8.01 -6.25 26.51
CA SER A 127 -8.97 -5.31 27.09
C SER A 127 -8.50 -4.80 28.46
N LYS A 128 -8.65 -3.51 28.72
CA LYS A 128 -8.39 -2.87 30.03
C LYS A 128 -9.62 -2.77 30.90
N SER A 129 -10.75 -3.41 30.53
CA SER A 129 -11.96 -3.40 31.35
C SER A 129 -11.66 -3.85 32.79
N PRO A 130 -12.22 -3.18 33.79
CA PRO A 130 -12.04 -3.56 35.20
C PRO A 130 -12.64 -4.91 35.54
N ASP A 131 -13.70 -5.33 34.80
CA ASP A 131 -14.35 -6.61 34.97
C ASP A 131 -13.64 -7.71 34.16
N SER A 132 -13.21 -8.78 34.83
CA SER A 132 -12.46 -9.90 34.22
C SER A 132 -13.30 -10.69 33.20
N GLN A 133 -14.61 -10.85 33.43
CA GLN A 133 -15.50 -11.54 32.51
C GLN A 133 -15.70 -10.69 31.24
N LYS A 134 -16.02 -9.41 31.40
CA LYS A 134 -16.13 -8.47 30.27
C LYS A 134 -14.85 -8.38 29.45
N ARG A 135 -13.67 -8.44 30.08
CA ARG A 135 -12.39 -8.48 29.37
C ARG A 135 -12.33 -9.61 28.35
N ALA A 136 -12.60 -10.84 28.81
CA ALA A 136 -12.58 -12.01 27.94
C ALA A 136 -13.62 -11.94 26.81
N GLU A 137 -14.82 -11.43 27.12
CA GLU A 137 -15.89 -11.23 26.14
C GLU A 137 -15.49 -10.20 25.07
N ILE A 138 -14.96 -9.04 25.47
CA ILE A 138 -14.49 -7.98 24.55
C ILE A 138 -13.35 -8.48 23.66
N GLU A 139 -12.36 -9.18 24.23
CA GLU A 139 -11.26 -9.76 23.46
C GLU A 139 -11.77 -10.77 22.42
N THR A 140 -12.78 -11.55 22.78
CA THR A 140 -13.43 -12.51 21.88
C THR A 140 -14.18 -11.79 20.75
N ILE A 141 -14.93 -10.73 21.06
CA ILE A 141 -15.64 -9.90 20.07
C ILE A 141 -14.66 -9.29 19.08
N ILE A 142 -13.57 -8.70 19.57
CA ILE A 142 -12.55 -8.05 18.71
C ILE A 142 -11.83 -9.08 17.84
N LYS A 143 -11.47 -10.24 18.39
CA LYS A 143 -10.88 -11.35 17.61
C LYS A 143 -11.84 -11.81 16.49
N ALA A 144 -13.13 -11.95 16.79
CA ALA A 144 -14.14 -12.35 15.82
C ALA A 144 -14.34 -11.30 14.72
N LEU A 145 -14.34 -10.02 15.08
CA LEU A 145 -14.41 -8.89 14.14
C LEU A 145 -13.26 -8.94 13.13
N PHE A 146 -12.02 -8.95 13.61
CA PHE A 146 -10.87 -8.95 12.71
C PHE A 146 -10.75 -10.25 11.92
N ALA A 147 -11.12 -11.40 12.49
CA ALA A 147 -11.14 -12.65 11.75
C ALA A 147 -12.15 -12.62 10.59
N ALA A 148 -13.32 -11.99 10.76
CA ALA A 148 -14.31 -11.80 9.71
C ALA A 148 -13.83 -10.83 8.61
N ASN A 149 -12.95 -9.89 8.96
CA ASN A 149 -12.39 -8.88 8.05
C ASN A 149 -11.01 -9.27 7.47
N GLY A 150 -10.66 -10.54 7.40
CA GLY A 150 -9.42 -11.01 6.75
C GLY A 150 -8.23 -11.23 7.69
N GLY A 151 -8.39 -11.01 8.99
CA GLY A 151 -7.37 -11.30 10.01
C GLY A 151 -6.06 -10.55 9.76
N ILE A 152 -4.95 -11.29 9.67
CA ILE A 152 -3.63 -10.71 9.46
C ILE A 152 -3.50 -9.99 8.11
N GLY A 153 -4.22 -10.46 7.09
CA GLY A 153 -4.23 -9.82 5.76
C GLY A 153 -4.73 -8.38 5.83
N PHE A 154 -5.79 -8.11 6.60
CA PHE A 154 -6.29 -6.75 6.81
C PHE A 154 -5.21 -5.80 7.37
N PHE A 155 -4.41 -6.26 8.34
CA PHE A 155 -3.34 -5.43 8.92
C PHE A 155 -2.19 -5.22 7.94
N GLN A 156 -1.87 -6.24 7.13
CA GLN A 156 -0.85 -6.13 6.07
C GLN A 156 -1.29 -5.16 4.99
N ASP A 157 -2.52 -5.26 4.50
CA ASP A 157 -3.08 -4.32 3.51
C ASP A 157 -3.11 -2.89 4.04
N MET A 158 -3.52 -2.70 5.30
CA MET A 158 -3.49 -1.41 5.98
C MET A 158 -2.07 -0.83 6.03
N ALA A 159 -1.06 -1.66 6.33
CA ALA A 159 0.33 -1.21 6.39
C ALA A 159 0.93 -0.95 4.99
N VAL A 160 0.55 -1.70 3.97
CA VAL A 160 0.95 -1.44 2.58
C VAL A 160 0.40 -0.08 2.12
N LEU A 161 -0.92 0.13 2.25
CA LEU A 161 -1.56 1.38 1.85
C LEU A 161 -0.95 2.58 2.59
N GLY A 162 -0.81 2.47 3.91
CA GLY A 162 -0.18 3.51 4.71
C GLY A 162 1.28 3.77 4.31
N SER A 163 2.08 2.72 4.09
CA SER A 163 3.49 2.87 3.69
C SER A 163 3.64 3.51 2.31
N VAL A 164 2.78 3.17 1.36
CA VAL A 164 2.82 3.74 0.01
C VAL A 164 2.35 5.19 0.01
N TYR A 165 1.20 5.46 0.60
CA TYR A 165 0.55 6.76 0.48
C TYR A 165 0.88 7.74 1.62
N GLY A 166 1.44 7.26 2.73
CA GLY A 166 1.69 8.05 3.94
C GLY A 166 0.58 7.95 4.97
N PHE A 167 -0.63 7.56 4.60
CA PHE A 167 -1.76 7.32 5.49
C PHE A 167 -2.73 6.29 4.90
N VAL A 168 -3.61 5.80 5.73
CA VAL A 168 -4.76 4.99 5.36
C VAL A 168 -5.92 5.33 6.28
N ASP A 169 -7.12 5.42 5.73
CA ASP A 169 -8.34 5.61 6.49
C ASP A 169 -9.10 4.30 6.58
N CYS A 170 -9.73 4.07 7.72
CA CYS A 170 -10.60 2.91 7.92
C CYS A 170 -12.02 3.38 8.18
N LEU A 171 -12.93 3.06 7.27
CA LEU A 171 -14.36 3.28 7.44
C LEU A 171 -14.99 2.03 8.05
N VAL A 172 -15.69 2.22 9.17
CA VAL A 172 -16.40 1.13 9.86
C VAL A 172 -17.84 1.12 9.37
N ARG A 173 -18.19 0.12 8.56
CA ARG A 173 -19.55 -0.06 8.01
C ARG A 173 -20.29 -1.11 8.84
N PRO A 174 -21.37 -0.72 9.56
CA PRO A 174 -22.19 -1.69 10.27
C PRO A 174 -23.02 -2.52 9.30
N GLY A 175 -23.23 -3.79 9.60
CA GLY A 175 -24.19 -4.62 8.86
C GLY A 175 -25.63 -4.16 9.04
N ASP A 176 -26.52 -4.47 8.10
CA ASP A 176 -27.92 -3.99 8.06
C ASP A 176 -28.70 -4.27 9.35
N GLN A 177 -28.49 -5.43 9.95
CA GLN A 177 -29.17 -5.81 11.21
C GLN A 177 -28.72 -4.93 12.37
N LEU A 178 -27.43 -4.65 12.48
CA LEU A 178 -26.88 -3.79 13.53
C LEU A 178 -27.35 -2.35 13.34
N PHE A 179 -27.36 -1.87 12.09
CA PHE A 179 -27.84 -0.55 11.72
C PHE A 179 -29.32 -0.36 12.05
N SER A 180 -30.18 -1.32 11.68
CA SER A 180 -31.61 -1.28 11.95
C SER A 180 -31.92 -1.26 13.44
N ARG A 181 -31.16 -2.02 14.24
CA ARG A 181 -31.31 -2.03 15.70
C ARG A 181 -30.94 -0.69 16.33
N ALA A 182 -29.83 -0.09 15.91
CA ALA A 182 -29.39 1.21 16.42
C ALA A 182 -30.39 2.32 16.06
N SER A 183 -30.92 2.31 14.83
CA SER A 183 -31.94 3.28 14.38
C SER A 183 -33.24 3.12 15.19
N SER A 184 -33.65 1.90 15.52
CA SER A 184 -34.81 1.63 16.38
C SER A 184 -34.57 2.06 17.82
N ALA A 185 -33.38 1.87 18.36
CA ALA A 185 -33.03 2.29 19.71
C ALA A 185 -32.99 3.81 19.86
N SER A 186 -32.55 4.54 18.85
CA SER A 186 -32.50 6.01 18.84
C SER A 186 -33.89 6.65 18.77
N SER A 187 -34.87 5.96 18.18
CA SER A 187 -36.27 6.47 18.06
C SER A 187 -37.15 6.23 19.30
N LEU A 188 -36.73 5.32 20.18
CA LEU A 188 -37.49 4.99 21.41
C LEU A 188 -37.03 5.89 22.57
N THR A 189 -37.72 6.99 22.79
CA THR A 189 -37.57 7.89 23.97
C THR A 189 -38.06 7.28 25.28
N SER A 190 -38.24 5.99 25.41
CA SER A 190 -38.79 5.35 26.60
C SER A 190 -37.77 4.40 27.28
N THR A 191 -37.58 4.66 28.54
CA THR A 191 -36.96 3.99 29.68
C THR A 191 -37.08 2.44 29.77
N THR A 192 -36.96 1.71 28.72
CA THR A 192 -36.79 0.25 28.80
C THR A 192 -35.29 -0.04 28.60
N SER A 193 -34.61 -0.35 29.72
CA SER A 193 -33.23 -0.91 29.68
C SER A 193 -33.24 -2.10 28.74
N SER A 194 -32.76 -1.90 27.52
CA SER A 194 -32.57 -3.00 26.58
C SER A 194 -31.57 -3.96 27.21
N LYS A 195 -32.03 -5.15 27.58
CA LYS A 195 -31.17 -6.25 28.03
C LYS A 195 -30.12 -6.49 26.94
N SER A 196 -28.84 -6.45 27.31
CA SER A 196 -27.76 -6.88 26.40
C SER A 196 -28.09 -8.25 25.84
N LEU A 197 -27.78 -8.46 24.58
CA LEU A 197 -27.96 -9.76 23.94
C LEU A 197 -27.00 -10.81 24.54
N PRO A 198 -27.31 -12.12 24.41
CA PRO A 198 -26.34 -13.16 24.69
C PRO A 198 -25.05 -12.93 23.87
N LEU A 199 -23.90 -13.29 24.44
CA LEU A 199 -22.60 -13.10 23.82
C LEU A 199 -22.53 -13.69 22.39
N GLU A 200 -23.15 -14.87 22.17
CA GLU A 200 -23.19 -15.51 20.85
C GLU A 200 -23.88 -14.65 19.76
N GLU A 201 -24.95 -13.95 20.13
CA GLU A 201 -25.64 -13.05 19.20
C GLU A 201 -24.83 -11.76 18.97
N ALA A 202 -24.20 -11.25 20.04
CA ALA A 202 -23.31 -10.11 19.93
C ALA A 202 -22.11 -10.40 19.02
N LEU A 203 -21.53 -11.61 19.09
CA LEU A 203 -20.47 -12.08 18.22
C LEU A 203 -20.92 -12.16 16.75
N LYS A 204 -22.11 -12.72 16.48
CA LYS A 204 -22.65 -12.78 15.11
C LYS A 204 -22.84 -11.39 14.51
N LEU A 205 -23.37 -10.45 15.30
CA LEU A 205 -23.54 -9.08 14.84
C LEU A 205 -22.20 -8.33 14.66
N ALA A 206 -21.23 -8.57 15.54
CA ALA A 206 -19.89 -7.99 15.38
C ALA A 206 -19.19 -8.49 14.09
N GLN A 207 -19.40 -9.74 13.69
CA GLN A 207 -18.88 -10.31 12.46
C GLN A 207 -19.51 -9.73 11.18
N THR A 208 -20.66 -9.05 11.28
CA THR A 208 -21.29 -8.36 10.14
C THR A 208 -20.75 -6.95 9.94
N ILE A 209 -19.90 -6.46 10.83
CA ILE A 209 -19.26 -5.16 10.67
C ILE A 209 -18.12 -5.29 9.66
N GLU A 210 -18.17 -4.51 8.61
CA GLU A 210 -17.12 -4.43 7.60
C GLU A 210 -16.15 -3.29 7.91
N LEU A 211 -14.86 -3.60 7.89
CA LEU A 211 -13.78 -2.63 8.01
C LEU A 211 -13.23 -2.34 6.62
N GLU A 212 -13.65 -1.24 6.01
CA GLU A 212 -13.20 -0.83 4.68
C GLU A 212 -11.95 0.04 4.80
N LEU A 213 -10.83 -0.43 4.24
CA LEU A 213 -9.63 0.38 4.08
C LEU A 213 -9.79 1.30 2.87
N ILE A 214 -9.64 2.60 3.10
CA ILE A 214 -9.77 3.61 2.06
C ILE A 214 -8.39 4.06 1.63
N GLU A 215 -8.11 3.89 0.36
CA GLU A 215 -6.87 4.33 -0.27
C GLU A 215 -6.84 5.86 -0.38
N ALA A 216 -5.67 6.46 -0.19
CA ALA A 216 -5.50 7.91 -0.26
C ALA A 216 -6.04 8.55 -1.56
N PRO A 217 -5.92 7.94 -2.77
CA PRO A 217 -6.49 8.50 -3.99
C PRO A 217 -8.01 8.75 -3.96
N ARG A 218 -8.75 8.05 -3.09
CA ARG A 218 -10.21 8.21 -2.94
C ARG A 218 -10.60 9.16 -1.82
N ALA A 219 -9.68 9.45 -0.91
CA ALA A 219 -9.94 10.14 0.34
C ALA A 219 -9.87 11.66 0.16
N LEU A 220 -10.96 12.35 0.40
CA LEU A 220 -11.10 13.80 0.36
C LEU A 220 -11.67 14.30 1.71
N PRO A 221 -10.91 14.24 2.80
CA PRO A 221 -11.41 14.64 4.12
C PRO A 221 -11.61 16.16 4.20
N VAL A 222 -12.74 16.58 4.74
CA VAL A 222 -12.99 17.97 5.12
C VAL A 222 -12.64 18.11 6.60
N LEU A 223 -11.56 18.83 6.87
CA LEU A 223 -11.02 19.00 8.22
C LEU A 223 -11.70 20.15 8.97
N ASP A 224 -11.59 20.14 10.30
CA ASP A 224 -12.01 21.25 11.12
C ASP A 224 -11.06 22.44 10.92
N GLU A 225 -11.61 23.65 10.84
CA GLU A 225 -10.85 24.88 10.58
C GLU A 225 -9.79 25.18 11.66
N ASN A 226 -10.02 24.70 12.88
CA ASN A 226 -9.14 24.98 14.03
C ASN A 226 -8.28 23.78 14.43
N ASP A 227 -8.61 22.56 13.95
CA ASP A 227 -7.89 21.35 14.32
C ASP A 227 -7.79 20.38 13.13
N TYR A 228 -6.66 20.42 12.41
CA TYR A 228 -6.37 19.56 11.27
C TYR A 228 -6.45 18.05 11.56
N ARG A 229 -6.51 17.64 12.83
CA ARG A 229 -6.66 16.23 13.23
C ARG A 229 -8.10 15.77 13.28
N LYS A 230 -9.05 16.70 13.22
CA LYS A 230 -10.48 16.39 13.28
C LYS A 230 -11.09 16.42 11.89
N ILE A 231 -11.67 15.32 11.51
CA ILE A 231 -12.44 15.20 10.28
C ILE A 231 -13.87 15.62 10.60
N ARG A 232 -14.36 16.64 9.89
CA ARG A 232 -15.73 17.14 10.00
C ARG A 232 -16.68 16.38 9.08
N TYR A 233 -16.27 16.22 7.81
CA TYR A 233 -16.92 15.40 6.79
C TYR A 233 -15.90 14.54 6.10
N TYR A 234 -16.31 13.36 5.72
CA TYR A 234 -15.47 12.46 4.95
C TYR A 234 -16.07 12.25 3.58
N VAL A 235 -15.41 12.76 2.56
CA VAL A 235 -15.81 12.61 1.17
C VAL A 235 -14.91 11.57 0.52
N GLN A 236 -15.50 10.64 -0.21
CA GLN A 236 -14.82 9.70 -1.08
C GLN A 236 -15.25 9.94 -2.51
N HIS A 237 -14.26 9.95 -3.43
CA HIS A 237 -14.53 10.06 -4.85
C HIS A 237 -13.74 9.04 -5.63
N PHE A 238 -14.41 8.18 -6.41
CA PHE A 238 -13.77 7.11 -7.19
C PHE A 238 -14.64 6.65 -8.36
N CYS A 239 -14.00 6.02 -9.35
CA CYS A 239 -14.68 5.41 -10.47
C CYS A 239 -14.85 3.90 -10.27
N GLN A 240 -16.08 3.41 -10.40
CA GLN A 240 -16.42 1.99 -10.29
C GLN A 240 -16.77 1.43 -11.66
N LYS A 241 -16.11 0.32 -12.05
CA LYS A 241 -16.49 -0.43 -13.26
C LYS A 241 -17.61 -1.41 -12.92
N ARG A 242 -18.77 -1.25 -13.53
CA ARG A 242 -19.91 -2.16 -13.39
C ARG A 242 -20.10 -2.98 -14.65
N ASN A 243 -20.29 -4.29 -14.50
CA ASN A 243 -20.73 -5.13 -15.62
C ASN A 243 -22.22 -4.84 -15.88
N VAL A 244 -22.52 -4.30 -17.02
CA VAL A 244 -23.93 -4.19 -17.45
C VAL A 244 -24.39 -5.56 -17.87
N LEU A 245 -25.17 -6.22 -17.03
CA LEU A 245 -25.93 -7.40 -17.44
C LEU A 245 -27.02 -6.91 -18.41
N THR A 246 -26.71 -6.87 -19.70
CA THR A 246 -27.70 -6.63 -20.73
C THR A 246 -28.74 -7.76 -20.67
N GLY A 247 -29.95 -7.41 -20.19
CA GLY A 247 -31.08 -8.32 -20.22
C GLY A 247 -31.27 -8.86 -21.65
N LYS A 248 -31.81 -10.07 -21.76
CA LYS A 248 -32.04 -10.83 -23.00
C LYS A 248 -32.79 -10.10 -24.13
N ASN A 249 -33.12 -8.83 -24.01
CA ASN A 249 -33.91 -8.05 -24.97
C ASN A 249 -33.08 -7.19 -25.93
N SER A 250 -31.78 -7.36 -26.00
CA SER A 250 -30.88 -6.54 -26.85
C SER A 250 -30.63 -7.12 -28.24
N PHE A 251 -31.52 -7.98 -28.77
CA PHE A 251 -31.43 -8.47 -30.17
C PHE A 251 -31.51 -7.33 -31.21
N LEU A 252 -32.28 -6.29 -30.90
CA LEU A 252 -32.45 -5.11 -31.77
C LEU A 252 -31.25 -4.14 -31.70
N ALA A 253 -30.53 -4.06 -30.57
CA ALA A 253 -29.36 -3.19 -30.41
C ALA A 253 -28.15 -3.73 -31.20
N GLY A 254 -28.01 -5.06 -31.32
CA GLY A 254 -26.96 -5.70 -32.14
C GLY A 254 -27.16 -5.50 -33.64
N LEU A 255 -28.38 -5.29 -34.09
CA LEU A 255 -28.70 -5.08 -35.51
C LEU A 255 -28.45 -3.65 -35.98
N LEU A 256 -28.51 -2.66 -35.04
CA LEU A 256 -28.34 -1.22 -35.33
C LEU A 256 -26.89 -0.74 -35.21
N SER A 257 -25.97 -1.58 -34.73
CA SER A 257 -24.56 -1.23 -34.59
C SER A 257 -23.64 -2.39 -34.99
N PRO A 258 -23.50 -2.68 -36.29
CA PRO A 258 -22.73 -3.83 -36.79
C PRO A 258 -21.20 -3.73 -36.64
N GLY A 259 -20.66 -2.72 -35.94
CA GLY A 259 -19.23 -2.52 -35.73
C GLY A 259 -18.74 -2.69 -34.30
N ARG A 260 -19.59 -3.08 -33.34
CA ARG A 260 -19.25 -3.15 -31.90
C ARG A 260 -19.44 -4.53 -31.25
N ALA A 261 -19.31 -5.58 -32.03
CA ALA A 261 -19.24 -6.93 -31.49
C ALA A 261 -17.84 -7.16 -30.89
N GLY A 262 -17.70 -6.93 -29.60
CA GLY A 262 -16.46 -7.17 -28.85
C GLY A 262 -16.04 -6.03 -27.91
N GLY A 263 -16.78 -4.92 -27.84
CA GLY A 263 -16.53 -3.86 -26.88
C GLY A 263 -16.85 -4.31 -25.46
N ASP A 264 -15.89 -4.15 -24.55
CA ASP A 264 -16.08 -4.34 -23.10
C ASP A 264 -17.30 -3.52 -22.65
N SER A 265 -18.43 -4.19 -22.36
CA SER A 265 -19.70 -3.56 -21.96
C SER A 265 -19.69 -3.14 -20.49
N ARG A 266 -18.53 -2.73 -19.97
CA ARG A 266 -18.39 -2.20 -18.61
C ARG A 266 -18.74 -0.73 -18.61
N LEU A 267 -19.77 -0.38 -17.87
CA LEU A 267 -20.08 1.01 -17.55
C LEU A 267 -19.14 1.48 -16.43
N VAL A 268 -18.45 2.59 -16.66
CA VAL A 268 -17.68 3.28 -15.61
C VAL A 268 -18.63 4.28 -14.98
N VAL A 269 -18.90 4.12 -13.69
CA VAL A 269 -19.75 5.00 -12.89
C VAL A 269 -18.88 5.77 -11.91
N SER A 270 -19.00 7.10 -11.90
CA SER A 270 -18.36 7.94 -10.91
C SER A 270 -19.17 7.89 -9.62
N VAL A 271 -18.54 7.56 -8.51
CA VAL A 271 -19.17 7.47 -7.19
C VAL A 271 -18.58 8.52 -6.27
N THR A 272 -19.46 9.33 -5.65
CA THR A 272 -19.08 10.26 -4.58
C THR A 272 -19.88 9.91 -3.33
N GLU A 273 -19.19 9.57 -2.25
CA GLU A 273 -19.83 9.33 -0.94
C GLU A 273 -19.43 10.43 0.04
N ILE A 274 -20.42 11.03 0.69
CA ILE A 274 -20.24 12.05 1.72
C ILE A 274 -20.75 11.47 3.04
N THR A 275 -19.90 11.40 4.04
CA THR A 275 -20.24 10.86 5.36
C THR A 275 -19.95 11.90 6.44
N SER A 276 -20.89 12.05 7.37
CA SER A 276 -20.80 12.95 8.53
C SER A 276 -21.18 12.21 9.82
N PRO A 277 -21.07 12.81 11.00
CA PRO A 277 -21.57 12.21 12.24
C PRO A 277 -23.09 11.97 12.28
N VAL A 278 -23.88 12.66 11.44
CA VAL A 278 -25.34 12.59 11.44
C VAL A 278 -25.94 11.82 10.29
N GLY A 279 -25.25 11.74 9.15
CA GLY A 279 -25.79 11.07 7.98
C GLY A 279 -24.76 10.84 6.89
N TRP A 280 -25.21 10.16 5.86
CA TRP A 280 -24.39 9.87 4.67
C TRP A 280 -25.21 10.02 3.39
N GLN A 281 -24.51 10.35 2.30
CA GLN A 281 -25.08 10.43 0.95
C GLN A 281 -24.14 9.76 -0.04
N ARG A 282 -24.73 9.09 -1.04
CA ARG A 282 -24.01 8.48 -2.16
C ARG A 282 -24.57 9.02 -3.46
N TYR A 283 -23.72 9.57 -4.26
CA TYR A 283 -23.99 10.04 -5.61
C TYR A 283 -23.37 9.08 -6.62
N GLU A 284 -24.11 8.77 -7.70
CA GLU A 284 -23.62 8.01 -8.84
C GLU A 284 -23.82 8.85 -10.10
N ASP A 285 -22.75 9.07 -10.89
CA ASP A 285 -22.76 9.97 -12.04
C ASP A 285 -23.47 11.31 -11.73
N GLN A 286 -23.14 11.88 -10.55
CA GLN A 286 -23.65 13.17 -10.05
C GLN A 286 -25.13 13.18 -9.64
N GLN A 287 -25.78 12.03 -9.63
CA GLN A 287 -27.16 11.89 -9.17
C GLN A 287 -27.20 11.24 -7.78
N LEU A 288 -28.04 11.76 -6.88
CA LEU A 288 -28.24 11.17 -5.57
C LEU A 288 -28.84 9.78 -5.71
N ALA A 289 -28.04 8.75 -5.42
CA ALA A 289 -28.45 7.35 -5.52
C ALA A 289 -29.02 6.82 -4.20
N ALA A 290 -28.42 7.20 -3.08
CA ALA A 290 -28.84 6.79 -1.75
C ALA A 290 -28.43 7.79 -0.69
N GLN A 291 -29.18 7.84 0.42
CA GLN A 291 -28.86 8.64 1.60
C GLN A 291 -29.46 8.01 2.85
N GLY A 292 -28.91 8.35 4.01
CA GLY A 292 -29.42 7.86 5.28
C GLY A 292 -28.86 8.64 6.48
N GLU A 293 -29.57 8.58 7.59
CA GLU A 293 -29.09 9.10 8.86
C GLU A 293 -28.20 8.08 9.55
N LEU A 294 -27.17 8.55 10.29
CA LEU A 294 -26.30 7.70 11.08
C LEU A 294 -26.72 7.74 12.57
N PRO A 295 -27.10 6.60 13.16
CA PRO A 295 -27.57 6.55 14.54
C PRO A 295 -26.43 6.68 15.57
N TRP A 296 -25.18 6.76 15.11
CA TRP A 296 -23.99 6.69 15.98
C TRP A 296 -23.67 8.03 16.64
N GLY A 297 -23.97 9.18 16.00
CA GLY A 297 -23.62 10.53 16.45
C GLY A 297 -22.09 10.77 16.48
N PHE A 298 -21.33 10.01 15.70
CA PHE A 298 -19.90 10.22 15.42
C PHE A 298 -19.59 9.74 14.00
N LEU A 299 -18.53 10.30 13.42
CA LEU A 299 -18.04 9.91 12.10
C LEU A 299 -17.40 8.51 12.19
N PRO A 300 -17.86 7.51 11.41
CA PRO A 300 -17.36 6.14 11.49
C PRO A 300 -16.05 5.94 10.70
N VAL A 301 -15.14 6.90 10.74
CA VAL A 301 -13.85 6.87 10.04
C VAL A 301 -12.72 7.04 11.04
N VAL A 302 -11.72 6.18 10.92
CA VAL A 302 -10.49 6.26 11.71
C VAL A 302 -9.33 6.55 10.77
N HIS A 303 -8.69 7.70 10.97
CA HIS A 303 -7.49 8.10 10.25
C HIS A 303 -6.23 7.52 10.89
N ILE A 304 -5.31 6.97 10.07
CA ILE A 304 -4.07 6.34 10.51
C ILE A 304 -2.92 6.83 9.65
N GLN A 305 -2.04 7.64 10.24
CA GLN A 305 -0.79 8.04 9.59
C GLN A 305 0.23 6.90 9.60
N ASN A 306 0.96 6.73 8.52
CA ASN A 306 2.05 5.75 8.44
C ASN A 306 3.20 6.09 9.41
N VAL A 307 3.80 7.25 9.21
CA VAL A 307 4.72 7.87 10.16
C VAL A 307 4.18 9.27 10.43
N ALA A 308 4.02 9.61 11.70
CA ALA A 308 3.41 10.87 12.10
C ALA A 308 4.15 12.08 11.52
N GLN A 309 3.39 12.98 10.91
CA GLN A 309 3.85 14.28 10.43
C GLN A 309 3.09 15.39 11.15
N PRO A 310 3.78 16.26 11.92
CA PRO A 310 3.11 17.38 12.59
C PRO A 310 2.48 18.35 11.59
N TYR A 311 1.33 18.90 11.94
CA TYR A 311 0.59 19.93 11.18
C TYR A 311 -0.05 19.50 9.85
N TYR A 312 0.07 18.25 9.47
CA TYR A 312 -0.53 17.72 8.25
C TYR A 312 -1.52 16.59 8.57
N TYR A 313 -2.53 16.45 7.73
CA TYR A 313 -3.42 15.29 7.77
C TYR A 313 -2.67 14.04 7.32
N GLU A 314 -1.94 14.16 6.21
CA GLU A 314 -1.14 13.08 5.67
C GLU A 314 0.07 12.79 6.56
N GLY A 315 0.40 11.53 6.71
CA GLY A 315 1.66 11.09 7.26
C GLY A 315 2.74 11.00 6.19
N LEU A 316 3.95 10.61 6.58
CA LEU A 316 5.06 10.44 5.64
C LEU A 316 4.95 9.13 4.86
N SER A 317 4.99 9.22 3.53
CA SER A 317 5.15 8.08 2.64
C SER A 317 6.55 7.47 2.77
N ASP A 318 6.64 6.14 2.69
CA ASP A 318 7.94 5.45 2.60
C ASP A 318 8.46 5.37 1.15
N VAL A 319 7.60 5.59 0.16
CA VAL A 319 7.93 5.54 -1.28
C VAL A 319 8.50 6.86 -1.76
N GLU A 320 7.83 7.97 -1.44
CA GLU A 320 8.12 9.29 -2.00
C GLU A 320 9.60 9.70 -1.90
N PRO A 321 10.27 9.59 -0.72
CA PRO A 321 11.68 10.00 -0.60
C PRO A 321 12.65 9.07 -1.35
N LEU A 322 12.21 7.88 -1.78
CA LEU A 322 13.03 6.93 -2.50
C LEU A 322 12.98 7.10 -4.02
N ILE A 323 11.96 7.79 -4.54
CA ILE A 323 11.75 7.96 -6.00
C ILE A 323 13.00 8.49 -6.71
N PRO A 324 13.64 9.60 -6.29
CA PRO A 324 14.80 10.12 -7.00
C PRO A 324 16.00 9.15 -7.02
N LEU A 325 16.19 8.39 -5.92
CA LEU A 325 17.25 7.39 -5.83
C LEU A 325 16.95 6.17 -6.69
N GLN A 326 15.69 5.77 -6.78
CA GLN A 326 15.22 4.68 -7.63
C GLN A 326 15.42 5.03 -9.12
N ASP A 327 15.09 6.26 -9.52
CA ASP A 327 15.29 6.75 -10.89
C ASP A 327 16.77 6.74 -11.28
N GLU A 328 17.64 7.21 -10.39
CA GLU A 328 19.08 7.18 -10.61
C GLU A 328 19.62 5.75 -10.68
N LEU A 329 19.19 4.85 -9.79
CA LEU A 329 19.56 3.44 -9.83
C LEU A 329 19.20 2.80 -11.18
N ASN A 330 17.94 2.93 -11.60
CA ASN A 330 17.43 2.38 -12.86
C ASN A 330 18.15 2.99 -14.08
N THR A 331 18.48 4.29 -14.01
CA THR A 331 19.25 5.00 -15.03
C THR A 331 20.65 4.40 -15.18
N ARG A 332 21.38 4.19 -14.08
CA ARG A 332 22.72 3.61 -14.12
C ARG A 332 22.73 2.13 -14.55
N LEU A 333 21.77 1.36 -14.08
CA LEU A 333 21.61 -0.03 -14.51
C LEU A 333 21.32 -0.12 -16.02
N SER A 334 20.52 0.77 -16.56
CA SER A 334 20.21 0.83 -18.01
C SER A 334 21.41 1.29 -18.84
N ASP A 335 22.15 2.32 -18.39
CA ASP A 335 23.40 2.76 -19.03
C ASP A 335 24.42 1.63 -19.03
N ARG A 336 24.58 0.91 -17.92
CA ARG A 336 25.47 -0.25 -17.79
C ARG A 336 25.07 -1.39 -18.73
N ALA A 337 23.77 -1.73 -18.80
CA ALA A 337 23.27 -2.76 -19.71
C ALA A 337 23.55 -2.39 -21.18
N SER A 338 23.27 -1.14 -21.56
CA SER A 338 23.57 -0.63 -22.91
C SER A 338 25.06 -0.71 -23.23
N ARG A 339 25.93 -0.32 -22.28
CA ARG A 339 27.38 -0.42 -22.44
C ARG A 339 27.84 -1.87 -22.62
N ILE A 340 27.36 -2.80 -21.80
CA ILE A 340 27.68 -4.21 -21.91
C ILE A 340 27.26 -4.76 -23.28
N THR A 341 26.08 -4.41 -23.76
CA THR A 341 25.61 -4.80 -25.10
C THR A 341 26.54 -4.29 -26.17
N PHE A 342 26.93 -3.01 -26.15
CA PHE A 342 27.86 -2.45 -27.12
C PHE A 342 29.26 -3.06 -27.03
N GLN A 343 29.77 -3.32 -25.83
CA GLN A 343 31.09 -3.93 -25.62
C GLN A 343 31.14 -5.41 -25.98
N SER A 344 29.99 -6.10 -25.96
CA SER A 344 29.92 -7.52 -26.36
C SER A 344 30.17 -7.72 -27.88
N PHE A 345 30.00 -6.67 -28.66
CA PHE A 345 30.34 -6.66 -30.09
C PHE A 345 31.73 -6.10 -30.27
N LYS A 346 32.68 -6.97 -30.57
CA LYS A 346 34.00 -6.52 -30.94
C LYS A 346 33.98 -5.80 -32.26
N MET A 347 34.59 -4.61 -32.30
CA MET A 347 34.78 -3.86 -33.51
C MET A 347 36.18 -4.19 -34.08
N TYR A 348 36.25 -4.36 -35.37
CA TYR A 348 37.47 -4.65 -36.06
C TYR A 348 37.81 -3.50 -37.02
N LEU A 349 39.01 -2.98 -36.89
CA LEU A 349 39.54 -2.03 -37.84
C LEU A 349 40.41 -2.79 -38.83
N GLY A 350 39.93 -2.95 -40.05
CA GLY A 350 40.72 -3.50 -41.14
C GLY A 350 41.55 -2.42 -41.81
N LYS A 351 42.86 -2.60 -41.89
CA LYS A 351 43.75 -1.72 -42.66
C LYS A 351 44.24 -2.52 -43.88
N GLY A 352 44.10 -1.93 -45.08
CA GLY A 352 44.59 -2.54 -46.31
C GLY A 352 43.87 -3.83 -46.75
N ILE A 353 42.62 -4.03 -46.33
CA ILE A 353 41.79 -5.16 -46.70
C ILE A 353 40.52 -4.71 -47.41
N GLU A 354 40.68 -4.22 -48.64
CA GLU A 354 39.54 -3.84 -49.49
C GLU A 354 38.70 -5.07 -49.92
N GLY A 355 37.40 -4.94 -49.97
CA GLY A 355 36.48 -6.00 -50.44
C GLY A 355 36.14 -7.10 -49.43
N PHE A 356 36.41 -6.88 -48.14
CA PHE A 356 36.07 -7.83 -47.09
C PHE A 356 34.78 -7.44 -46.34
N GLU A 357 34.26 -6.23 -46.61
CA GLU A 357 33.10 -5.66 -45.89
C GLU A 357 31.85 -6.50 -45.99
N ASP A 358 31.64 -7.16 -47.16
CA ASP A 358 30.44 -7.97 -47.41
C ASP A 358 30.66 -9.48 -47.18
N ARG A 359 31.85 -9.88 -46.69
CA ARG A 359 32.13 -11.30 -46.48
C ARG A 359 31.60 -11.81 -45.14
N PRO A 360 30.77 -12.88 -45.14
CA PRO A 360 30.22 -13.38 -43.91
C PRO A 360 31.30 -13.93 -42.98
N ILE A 361 31.28 -13.48 -41.73
CA ILE A 361 32.09 -13.98 -40.64
C ILE A 361 31.44 -15.28 -40.15
N SER A 362 32.16 -16.41 -40.28
CA SER A 362 31.73 -17.70 -39.74
C SER A 362 32.91 -18.52 -39.22
N PRO A 363 32.72 -19.32 -38.15
CA PRO A 363 33.75 -20.19 -37.66
C PRO A 363 34.31 -21.13 -38.74
N GLY A 364 35.64 -21.28 -38.82
CA GLY A 364 36.28 -22.16 -39.78
C GLY A 364 36.55 -21.55 -41.16
N ARG A 365 36.23 -20.29 -41.42
CA ARG A 365 36.62 -19.59 -42.65
C ARG A 365 37.94 -18.85 -42.44
N MET A 366 38.87 -19.02 -43.40
CA MET A 366 40.11 -18.29 -43.46
C MET A 366 40.01 -17.18 -44.49
N TRP A 367 40.33 -15.94 -44.08
CA TRP A 367 40.46 -14.81 -44.97
C TRP A 367 41.90 -14.71 -45.44
N TYR A 368 42.07 -14.46 -46.71
CA TYR A 368 43.37 -14.35 -47.33
C TYR A 368 43.49 -13.04 -48.10
N THR A 369 44.63 -12.36 -47.97
CA THR A 369 44.95 -11.13 -48.70
C THR A 369 46.45 -11.18 -49.10
N ASP A 370 46.79 -10.63 -50.26
CA ASP A 370 48.14 -10.52 -50.76
C ASP A 370 48.86 -9.25 -50.29
N ASN A 371 48.17 -8.39 -49.55
CA ASN A 371 48.73 -7.15 -49.03
C ASN A 371 49.57 -7.41 -47.78
N PRO A 372 50.93 -7.20 -47.80
CA PRO A 372 51.77 -7.46 -46.64
C PRO A 372 51.58 -6.46 -45.50
N GLU A 373 50.94 -5.32 -45.72
CA GLU A 373 50.61 -4.32 -44.69
C GLU A 373 49.19 -4.45 -44.17
N ALA A 374 48.46 -5.48 -44.61
CA ALA A 374 47.12 -5.71 -44.11
C ALA A 374 47.15 -6.13 -42.62
N SER A 375 46.38 -5.46 -41.83
CA SER A 375 46.20 -5.79 -40.43
C SER A 375 44.72 -5.66 -40.02
N ILE A 376 44.33 -6.52 -39.11
CA ILE A 376 43.04 -6.43 -38.42
C ILE A 376 43.35 -6.09 -36.96
N GLU A 377 43.00 -4.89 -36.57
CA GLU A 377 43.10 -4.44 -35.18
C GLU A 377 41.75 -4.63 -34.52
N GLU A 378 41.73 -5.35 -33.44
CA GLU A 378 40.56 -5.47 -32.60
C GLU A 378 40.51 -4.30 -31.62
N PHE A 379 39.42 -3.55 -31.60
CA PHE A 379 39.21 -2.51 -30.61
C PHE A 379 37.80 -2.63 -30.00
N GLY A 380 37.69 -2.23 -28.77
CA GLY A 380 36.55 -2.53 -27.92
C GLY A 380 36.87 -3.71 -27.02
N GLY A 381 35.91 -4.22 -26.37
CA GLY A 381 36.04 -5.31 -25.41
C GLY A 381 35.66 -4.91 -24.00
N ASP A 382 35.56 -5.89 -23.13
CA ASP A 382 35.07 -5.67 -21.74
C ASP A 382 36.13 -4.94 -20.91
N THR A 383 36.09 -3.61 -20.95
CA THR A 383 36.94 -2.78 -20.10
C THR A 383 36.21 -2.56 -18.77
N PRO A 384 36.80 -2.99 -17.64
CA PRO A 384 36.21 -2.79 -16.33
C PRO A 384 36.00 -1.27 -16.06
N THR A 385 34.83 -0.88 -15.59
CA THR A 385 34.55 0.47 -15.10
C THR A 385 34.27 0.44 -13.60
N PRO A 386 35.33 0.43 -12.76
CA PRO A 386 35.18 0.31 -11.31
C PRO A 386 34.33 1.41 -10.69
N SER A 387 34.42 2.66 -11.24
CA SER A 387 33.67 3.81 -10.78
C SER A 387 32.15 3.64 -10.90
N GLU A 388 31.67 2.95 -11.94
CA GLU A 388 30.26 2.67 -12.13
C GLU A 388 29.71 1.71 -11.08
N GLY A 389 30.47 0.64 -10.80
CA GLY A 389 30.12 -0.32 -9.76
C GLY A 389 30.09 0.32 -8.36
N VAL A 390 31.06 1.21 -8.08
CA VAL A 390 31.10 1.98 -6.82
C VAL A 390 29.90 2.89 -6.72
N HIS A 391 29.59 3.65 -7.77
CA HIS A 391 28.44 4.58 -7.76
C HIS A 391 27.10 3.86 -7.57
N ILE A 392 26.87 2.73 -8.24
CA ILE A 392 25.67 1.91 -8.03
C ILE A 392 25.60 1.41 -6.58
N ALA A 393 26.71 1.04 -5.98
CA ALA A 393 26.77 0.62 -4.59
C ALA A 393 26.43 1.77 -3.62
N GLU A 394 26.92 3.00 -3.91
CA GLU A 394 26.61 4.20 -3.15
C GLU A 394 25.13 4.57 -3.22
N ILE A 395 24.48 4.45 -4.39
CA ILE A 395 23.04 4.68 -4.55
C ILE A 395 22.24 3.67 -3.70
N ARG A 396 22.62 2.39 -3.73
CA ARG A 396 21.97 1.36 -2.90
C ARG A 396 22.16 1.63 -1.40
N GLU A 397 23.34 2.09 -0.99
CA GLU A 397 23.57 2.50 0.38
C GLU A 397 22.72 3.73 0.77
N ALA A 398 22.55 4.67 -0.14
CA ALA A 398 21.66 5.82 0.06
C ALA A 398 20.19 5.37 0.21
N LEU A 399 19.72 4.42 -0.61
CA LEU A 399 18.40 3.80 -0.47
C LEU A 399 18.24 3.12 0.90
N ASP A 400 19.26 2.39 1.39
CA ASP A 400 19.27 1.77 2.71
C ASP A 400 19.13 2.83 3.83
N LYS A 401 19.88 3.94 3.74
CA LYS A 401 19.85 5.03 4.72
C LYS A 401 18.50 5.75 4.75
N VAL A 402 17.98 6.13 3.58
CA VAL A 402 16.72 6.89 3.46
C VAL A 402 15.52 6.04 3.87
N SER A 403 15.47 4.77 3.43
CA SER A 403 14.38 3.87 3.81
C SER A 403 14.44 3.42 5.27
N GLY A 404 15.64 3.38 5.86
CA GLY A 404 15.90 2.73 7.15
C GLY A 404 15.80 1.21 7.08
N VAL A 405 15.76 0.60 5.88
CA VAL A 405 15.64 -0.85 5.65
C VAL A 405 16.90 -1.33 4.96
N THR A 406 17.62 -2.24 5.59
CA THR A 406 18.87 -2.81 5.06
C THR A 406 18.63 -4.18 4.43
N PRO A 407 19.46 -4.63 3.47
CA PRO A 407 19.33 -5.94 2.82
C PRO A 407 19.32 -7.13 3.79
N VAL A 408 19.88 -6.97 4.98
CA VAL A 408 19.87 -8.01 6.03
C VAL A 408 18.44 -8.37 6.44
N VAL A 409 17.49 -7.43 6.36
CA VAL A 409 16.07 -7.68 6.64
C VAL A 409 15.49 -8.71 5.68
N ALA A 410 15.89 -8.67 4.41
CA ALA A 410 15.50 -9.63 3.38
C ALA A 410 16.35 -10.93 3.38
N GLY A 411 17.18 -11.14 4.41
CA GLY A 411 18.06 -12.31 4.50
C GLY A 411 19.33 -12.25 3.62
N VAL A 412 19.58 -11.12 2.97
CA VAL A 412 20.77 -10.93 2.15
C VAL A 412 21.94 -10.51 3.04
N LEU A 413 22.82 -11.45 3.29
CA LEU A 413 24.10 -11.19 3.99
C LEU A 413 25.13 -10.76 2.95
N ARG A 414 25.59 -9.51 3.02
CA ARG A 414 26.77 -9.08 2.25
C ARG A 414 28.03 -9.62 2.94
N ASP A 415 29.03 -10.06 2.16
CA ASP A 415 30.28 -10.69 2.62
C ASP A 415 31.04 -9.93 3.74
N LYS A 416 30.77 -8.64 3.90
CA LYS A 416 31.39 -7.81 4.95
C LYS A 416 30.79 -7.95 6.36
N LEU A 417 29.68 -8.66 6.50
CA LEU A 417 29.02 -8.91 7.79
C LEU A 417 29.52 -10.21 8.43
N GLY A 418 30.84 -10.41 8.43
CA GLY A 418 31.44 -11.57 9.07
C GLY A 418 30.92 -11.77 10.50
N ASN A 419 30.49 -13.00 10.80
CA ASN A 419 30.12 -13.51 12.12
C ASN A 419 29.06 -12.69 12.92
N LEU A 420 27.94 -12.29 12.29
CA LEU A 420 26.72 -11.86 13.00
C LEU A 420 26.04 -13.04 13.73
N THR A 421 26.81 -13.81 14.52
CA THR A 421 26.28 -14.92 15.31
C THR A 421 25.62 -14.47 16.61
N SER A 422 25.81 -13.21 17.00
CA SER A 422 25.25 -12.64 18.20
C SER A 422 23.91 -11.93 17.94
N ALA A 423 22.89 -12.22 18.75
CA ALA A 423 21.61 -11.52 18.73
C ALA A 423 21.77 -9.99 18.92
N VAL A 424 22.80 -9.57 19.68
CA VAL A 424 23.12 -8.15 19.90
C VAL A 424 23.65 -7.50 18.61
N ALA A 425 24.54 -8.18 17.88
CA ALA A 425 25.07 -7.66 16.62
C ALA A 425 23.94 -7.52 15.57
N LEU A 426 23.03 -8.49 15.50
CA LEU A 426 21.86 -8.43 14.63
C LEU A 426 20.94 -7.26 14.99
N LYS A 427 20.66 -7.04 16.28
CA LYS A 427 19.87 -5.88 16.76
C LYS A 427 20.52 -4.55 16.38
N LEU A 428 21.83 -4.42 16.53
CA LEU A 428 22.56 -3.21 16.14
C LEU A 428 22.48 -2.94 14.63
N THR A 429 22.62 -3.97 13.81
CA THR A 429 22.51 -3.86 12.34
C THR A 429 21.09 -3.45 11.92
N LEU A 430 20.08 -3.92 12.62
CA LEU A 430 18.66 -3.65 12.33
C LEU A 430 18.10 -2.45 13.09
N MET A 431 18.92 -1.71 13.84
CA MET A 431 18.46 -0.65 14.72
C MET A 431 17.64 0.43 13.99
N GLY A 432 18.03 0.82 12.78
CA GLY A 432 17.28 1.78 11.96
C GLY A 432 15.88 1.25 11.62
N THR A 433 15.79 0.02 11.15
CA THR A 433 14.52 -0.65 10.81
C THR A 433 13.64 -0.82 12.06
N LEU A 434 14.22 -1.25 13.18
CA LEU A 434 13.48 -1.41 14.44
C LEU A 434 12.94 -0.08 14.95
N SER A 435 13.75 0.99 14.93
CA SER A 435 13.32 2.34 15.36
C SER A 435 12.19 2.89 14.49
N LYS A 436 12.26 2.70 13.16
CA LYS A 436 11.19 3.07 12.25
C LYS A 436 9.92 2.26 12.52
N ASN A 437 10.07 0.96 12.76
CA ASN A 437 8.96 0.07 13.09
C ASN A 437 8.27 0.46 14.40
N GLU A 438 9.01 0.84 15.45
CA GLU A 438 8.42 1.31 16.71
C GLU A 438 7.58 2.60 16.52
N ARG A 439 8.02 3.54 15.67
CA ARG A 439 7.21 4.72 15.32
C ARG A 439 5.92 4.34 14.61
N LYS A 440 5.97 3.37 13.69
CA LYS A 440 4.79 2.84 13.02
C LYS A 440 3.85 2.09 13.99
N ARG A 441 4.40 1.28 14.89
CA ARG A 441 3.61 0.60 15.94
C ARG A 441 2.80 1.58 16.79
N PHE A 442 3.36 2.75 17.04
CA PHE A 442 2.63 3.80 17.77
C PHE A 442 1.43 4.31 16.96
N THR A 443 1.60 4.69 15.70
CA THR A 443 0.53 5.25 14.86
C THR A 443 -0.54 4.22 14.52
N TYR A 444 -0.13 3.04 14.02
CA TYR A 444 -1.05 1.95 13.69
C TYR A 444 -1.72 1.37 14.95
N GLY A 445 -0.98 1.25 16.05
CA GLY A 445 -1.54 0.80 17.32
C GLY A 445 -2.62 1.75 17.83
N GLN A 446 -2.41 3.07 17.74
CA GLN A 446 -3.44 4.04 18.11
C GLN A 446 -4.64 3.98 17.17
N GLY A 447 -4.44 3.81 15.86
CA GLY A 447 -5.52 3.62 14.89
C GLY A 447 -6.36 2.38 15.21
N LEU A 448 -5.72 1.25 15.46
CA LEU A 448 -6.41 0.01 15.82
C LEU A 448 -7.18 0.12 17.15
N LYS A 449 -6.63 0.82 18.15
CA LYS A 449 -7.36 1.12 19.39
C LYS A 449 -8.62 1.93 19.11
N ASN A 450 -8.53 2.93 18.25
CA ASN A 450 -9.67 3.77 17.87
C ASN A 450 -10.74 2.96 17.10
N ILE A 451 -10.33 2.06 16.19
CA ILE A 451 -11.26 1.14 15.50
C ILE A 451 -11.98 0.25 16.52
N CYS A 452 -11.26 -0.38 17.44
CA CYS A 452 -11.86 -1.23 18.48
C CYS A 452 -12.84 -0.45 19.35
N ALA A 453 -12.45 0.75 19.82
CA ALA A 453 -13.31 1.60 20.64
C ALA A 453 -14.57 2.04 19.88
N MET A 454 -14.45 2.37 18.60
CA MET A 454 -15.56 2.75 17.73
C MET A 454 -16.54 1.59 17.52
N VAL A 455 -16.06 0.39 17.23
CA VAL A 455 -16.89 -0.80 17.07
C VAL A 455 -17.64 -1.13 18.37
N LEU A 456 -16.95 -1.10 19.51
CA LEU A 456 -17.60 -1.33 20.81
C LEU A 456 -18.67 -0.26 21.11
N ALA A 457 -18.43 1.00 20.71
CA ALA A 457 -19.43 2.06 20.84
C ALA A 457 -20.64 1.87 19.92
N MET A 458 -20.46 1.32 18.72
CA MET A 458 -21.56 0.96 17.82
C MET A 458 -22.40 -0.19 18.39
N LEU A 459 -21.78 -1.23 18.92
CA LEU A 459 -22.45 -2.37 19.57
C LEU A 459 -23.25 -1.93 20.80
N ASP A 460 -22.72 -1.00 21.57
CA ASP A 460 -23.41 -0.42 22.74
C ASP A 460 -24.66 0.39 22.32
N LYS A 461 -24.50 1.30 21.36
CA LYS A 461 -25.62 2.13 20.84
C LYS A 461 -26.72 1.30 20.17
N ALA A 462 -26.37 0.18 19.55
CA ALA A 462 -27.32 -0.77 19.01
C ALA A 462 -28.01 -1.63 20.10
N GLY A 463 -27.67 -1.44 21.39
CA GLY A 463 -28.19 -2.25 22.48
C GLY A 463 -27.80 -3.73 22.37
N THR A 464 -26.71 -4.02 21.65
CA THR A 464 -26.24 -5.38 21.41
C THR A 464 -25.31 -5.84 22.53
N TYR A 465 -24.32 -5.03 22.87
CA TYR A 465 -23.35 -5.30 23.93
C TYR A 465 -23.02 -4.02 24.68
N GLN A 466 -23.39 -3.95 25.95
CA GLN A 466 -23.23 -2.72 26.74
C GLN A 466 -21.80 -2.54 27.23
N THR A 467 -21.21 -1.38 26.92
CA THR A 467 -19.84 -1.02 27.30
C THR A 467 -19.78 0.39 27.88
N ALA A 468 -19.10 0.56 29.00
CA ALA A 468 -18.72 1.88 29.50
C ALA A 468 -17.45 2.39 28.74
N ALA A 469 -17.14 3.67 28.87
CA ALA A 469 -15.95 4.25 28.26
C ALA A 469 -14.66 3.51 28.68
N ALA A 470 -14.55 3.11 29.94
CA ALA A 470 -13.42 2.35 30.47
C ALA A 470 -13.29 0.92 29.86
N ASP A 471 -14.42 0.32 29.45
CA ASP A 471 -14.40 -1.01 28.82
C ASP A 471 -13.88 -0.98 27.39
N ARG A 472 -13.89 0.20 26.72
CA ARG A 472 -13.46 0.39 25.34
C ARG A 472 -11.99 0.67 25.20
N GLU A 473 -11.25 0.69 26.31
CA GLU A 473 -9.81 0.85 26.28
C GLU A 473 -9.13 -0.50 25.98
N ILE A 474 -8.48 -0.56 24.83
CA ILE A 474 -7.80 -1.76 24.33
C ILE A 474 -6.32 -1.49 24.21
N GLU A 475 -5.49 -2.41 24.67
CA GLU A 475 -4.05 -2.42 24.42
C GLU A 475 -3.72 -3.35 23.27
N ILE A 476 -2.87 -2.88 22.34
CA ILE A 476 -2.38 -3.68 21.21
C ILE A 476 -0.97 -4.15 21.55
N ILE A 477 -0.77 -5.47 21.53
CA ILE A 477 0.54 -6.06 21.77
C ILE A 477 1.10 -6.54 20.44
N PHE A 478 2.19 -5.90 19.99
CA PHE A 478 2.95 -6.31 18.83
C PHE A 478 4.02 -7.32 19.24
N PRO A 479 4.09 -8.49 18.60
CA PRO A 479 5.18 -9.44 18.86
C PRO A 479 6.52 -8.89 18.38
N SER A 480 7.62 -9.41 18.93
CA SER A 480 8.96 -9.09 18.44
C SER A 480 9.12 -9.57 16.99
N PRO A 481 9.58 -8.71 16.06
CA PRO A 481 9.83 -9.13 14.68
C PRO A 481 11.06 -10.06 14.58
N LEU A 482 12.00 -9.93 15.50
CA LEU A 482 13.23 -10.72 15.49
C LEU A 482 12.99 -12.15 15.98
N PRO A 483 13.79 -13.13 15.48
CA PRO A 483 13.83 -14.45 16.07
C PRO A 483 14.25 -14.36 17.53
N GLU A 484 13.49 -14.99 18.41
CA GLU A 484 13.78 -14.99 19.82
C GLU A 484 14.47 -16.32 20.20
N ASN A 485 15.48 -16.22 21.03
CA ASN A 485 16.11 -17.39 21.58
C ASN A 485 15.24 -17.95 22.71
N VAL A 486 14.53 -19.04 22.43
CA VAL A 486 13.61 -19.69 23.38
C VAL A 486 14.31 -20.01 24.69
N MET A 487 15.59 -20.42 24.64
CA MET A 487 16.37 -20.74 25.85
C MET A 487 16.69 -19.51 26.69
N GLU A 488 16.93 -18.36 26.08
CA GLU A 488 17.11 -17.07 26.80
C GLU A 488 15.81 -16.64 27.46
N LYS A 489 14.67 -16.73 26.75
CA LYS A 489 13.35 -16.44 27.31
C LYS A 489 13.01 -17.34 28.49
N LEU A 490 13.28 -18.62 28.40
CA LEU A 490 13.06 -19.57 29.51
C LEU A 490 13.95 -19.23 30.70
N ARG A 491 15.22 -18.84 30.50
CA ARG A 491 16.11 -18.38 31.56
C ARG A 491 15.63 -17.09 32.20
N GLU A 492 15.21 -16.11 31.39
CA GLU A 492 14.62 -14.85 31.87
C GLU A 492 13.36 -15.12 32.70
N ALA A 493 12.47 -15.96 32.23
CA ALA A 493 11.27 -16.38 32.94
C ALA A 493 11.60 -17.06 34.29
N GLN A 494 12.63 -17.90 34.30
CA GLN A 494 13.10 -18.54 35.52
C GLN A 494 13.65 -17.52 36.54
N ILE A 495 14.43 -16.55 36.07
CA ILE A 495 14.96 -15.46 36.89
C ILE A 495 13.82 -14.57 37.43
N LYS A 496 12.85 -14.18 36.58
CA LYS A 496 11.65 -13.42 37.00
C LYS A 496 10.86 -14.14 38.10
N LYS A 497 10.69 -15.45 37.94
CA LYS A 497 10.05 -16.29 38.97
C LYS A 497 10.84 -16.30 40.29
N GLN A 498 12.17 -16.38 40.22
CA GLN A 498 13.05 -16.32 41.42
C GLN A 498 13.00 -14.97 42.12
N LEU A 499 12.77 -13.87 41.35
CA LEU A 499 12.61 -12.50 41.87
C LEU A 499 11.20 -12.23 42.43
N GLY A 500 10.30 -13.21 42.41
CA GLY A 500 8.95 -13.11 43.01
C GLY A 500 7.87 -12.57 42.06
N VAL A 501 8.11 -12.50 40.75
CA VAL A 501 7.08 -12.13 39.78
C VAL A 501 6.01 -13.27 39.76
N PRO A 502 4.71 -12.92 39.79
CA PRO A 502 3.63 -13.91 39.74
C PRO A 502 3.75 -14.87 38.57
N THR A 503 3.59 -16.16 38.79
CA THR A 503 3.73 -17.21 37.77
C THR A 503 2.78 -16.98 36.59
N GLU A 504 1.57 -16.46 36.82
CA GLU A 504 0.61 -16.11 35.77
C GLU A 504 1.12 -15.01 34.82
N GLN A 505 1.78 -14.01 35.36
CA GLN A 505 2.38 -12.94 34.56
C GLN A 505 3.54 -13.45 33.71
N VAL A 506 4.39 -14.31 34.30
CA VAL A 506 5.52 -14.93 33.57
C VAL A 506 5.02 -15.84 32.46
N LEU A 507 3.93 -16.59 32.67
CA LEU A 507 3.33 -17.46 31.66
C LEU A 507 2.68 -16.67 30.53
N ARG A 508 2.02 -15.55 30.83
CA ARG A 508 1.49 -14.63 29.79
C ARG A 508 2.62 -14.07 28.91
N GLU A 509 3.72 -13.65 29.53
CA GLU A 509 4.90 -13.13 28.80
C GLU A 509 5.55 -14.21 27.92
N LEU A 510 5.44 -15.49 28.28
CA LEU A 510 5.88 -16.62 27.48
C LEU A 510 4.88 -17.03 26.38
N GLY A 511 3.70 -16.39 26.32
CA GLY A 511 2.65 -16.69 25.33
C GLY A 511 1.71 -17.85 25.72
N TYR A 512 1.72 -18.33 26.96
CA TYR A 512 0.80 -19.33 27.45
C TYR A 512 -0.45 -18.67 28.04
N GLU A 513 -1.43 -18.37 27.22
CA GLU A 513 -2.64 -17.63 27.63
C GLU A 513 -3.71 -18.46 28.37
N ASN A 514 -3.66 -19.81 28.37
CA ASN A 514 -4.75 -20.64 28.94
C ASN A 514 -4.24 -21.93 29.59
N LEU A 515 -3.75 -21.84 30.83
CA LEU A 515 -3.47 -23.03 31.62
C LEU A 515 -4.59 -23.43 32.59
N GLN A 516 -5.71 -22.71 32.67
CA GLN A 516 -6.84 -23.11 33.52
C GLN A 516 -7.56 -24.35 32.98
N ASN A 517 -7.39 -24.76 31.72
CA ASN A 517 -7.99 -25.96 31.14
C ASN A 517 -7.04 -27.16 31.03
N ALA A 518 -5.76 -27.03 31.39
CA ALA A 518 -4.77 -28.09 31.22
C ALA A 518 -4.52 -28.92 32.53
N VAL A 519 -5.17 -28.58 33.62
CA VAL A 519 -5.02 -29.31 34.92
C VAL A 519 -6.17 -30.28 35.19
N GLN A 520 -7.05 -30.50 34.22
CA GLN A 520 -8.13 -31.50 34.29
C GLN A 520 -8.01 -32.56 33.19
N VAL A 521 -6.84 -33.16 32.99
CA VAL A 521 -6.70 -34.46 32.33
C VAL A 521 -5.77 -35.32 33.18
#